data_c48c3ed9318f4501d38803558cf5313e
#
_entry.id   c48c3ed9318f4501d38803558cf5313e
#
_cell.length_a   1.000
_cell.length_b   1.000
_cell.length_c   1.000
_cell.angle_alpha   90.00
_cell.angle_beta   90.00
_cell.angle_gamma   90.00
#
_symmetry.space_group_name_H-M   'P 1'
#
loop_
_entity.id
_entity.type
_entity.pdbx_description
1 polymer ?
#
loop_
_entity_poly.entity_id
_entity_poly.type
_entity_poly.pdbx_seq_one_letter_code
_entity_poly.pdbx_strand_id
1 'polypeptide(L)'
;SRGYVETLRKGDTGVGFTLESMLGISANSSKNPDYKGIELKTKRVSAKTRSNLFSQVPDWKLSSCKSGLEVLNRVGYLDQARNRLALYVTVSSTPNQQGLFFKVDEEEFNLQSMHKSSDGKISPVNYWDLELLKERLLHKHAETFWIDVKKKVINGIEHFLYSGVTHTKSPIADYFGPLIESNVITMDYTLHLKESGMTRDHGYLFKILPEDLELLFPPPVKYDLTTN
;
A
#
# COMPACT_ATOMS: atom_id res chain seq x y z
N SER A 1 -7.12 24.10 -14.00
CA SER A 1 -6.22 23.99 -12.83
C SER A 1 -6.25 25.24 -11.97
N ARG A 2 -6.19 25.10 -10.62
CA ARG A 2 -6.08 26.24 -9.69
C ARG A 2 -4.63 26.73 -9.52
N GLY A 3 -3.70 26.24 -10.35
CA GLY A 3 -2.28 26.51 -10.16
C GLY A 3 -1.68 25.78 -8.96
N TYR A 4 -0.57 26.30 -8.42
CA TYR A 4 0.07 25.75 -7.24
C TYR A 4 -0.67 26.16 -5.97
N VAL A 5 -1.05 25.20 -5.15
CA VAL A 5 -1.73 25.42 -3.85
C VAL A 5 -0.78 25.06 -2.71
N GLU A 6 -0.82 25.84 -1.63
CA GLU A 6 -0.03 25.62 -0.43
C GLU A 6 -0.47 24.33 0.28
N THR A 7 0.50 23.59 0.85
CA THR A 7 0.20 22.39 1.63
C THR A 7 -0.56 22.74 2.92
N LEU A 8 -1.61 21.98 3.21
CA LEU A 8 -2.35 22.10 4.47
C LEU A 8 -1.78 21.20 5.58
N ARG A 9 -0.76 20.36 5.26
CA ARG A 9 -0.11 19.46 6.22
C ARG A 9 1.32 19.19 5.79
N LYS A 10 2.26 19.24 6.73
CA LYS A 10 3.67 18.88 6.49
C LYS A 10 3.83 17.37 6.32
N GLY A 11 4.85 16.97 5.53
CA GLY A 11 5.26 15.58 5.33
C GLY A 11 4.55 14.86 4.20
N ASP A 12 4.74 13.56 4.12
CA ASP A 12 4.33 12.76 2.95
C ASP A 12 2.83 12.66 2.75
N THR A 13 2.05 12.72 3.81
CA THR A 13 0.59 12.71 3.75
C THR A 13 -0.01 14.07 3.34
N GLY A 14 0.80 15.13 3.27
CA GLY A 14 0.35 16.49 2.94
C GLY A 14 -0.31 16.58 1.57
N VAL A 15 0.18 15.83 0.59
CA VAL A 15 -0.34 15.84 -0.79
C VAL A 15 -1.80 15.35 -0.85
N GLY A 16 -2.09 14.19 -0.28
CA GLY A 16 -3.45 13.63 -0.23
C GLY A 16 -4.37 14.49 0.62
N PHE A 17 -3.94 14.82 1.83
CA PHE A 17 -4.72 15.66 2.75
C PHE A 17 -5.13 17.01 2.15
N THR A 18 -4.22 17.67 1.42
CA THR A 18 -4.53 18.95 0.76
C THR A 18 -5.60 18.78 -0.32
N LEU A 19 -5.49 17.72 -1.17
CA LEU A 19 -6.50 17.43 -2.18
C LEU A 19 -7.86 17.12 -1.57
N GLU A 20 -7.90 16.20 -0.61
CA GLU A 20 -9.13 15.80 0.09
C GLU A 20 -9.81 17.00 0.72
N SER A 21 -9.04 17.87 1.41
CA SER A 21 -9.56 19.11 2.00
C SER A 21 -10.15 20.07 0.96
N MET A 22 -9.49 20.21 -0.20
CA MET A 22 -9.99 21.06 -1.30
C MET A 22 -11.28 20.51 -1.93
N LEU A 23 -11.51 19.19 -1.86
CA LEU A 23 -12.71 18.51 -2.32
C LEU A 23 -13.81 18.45 -1.24
N GLY A 24 -13.55 18.99 -0.05
CA GLY A 24 -14.49 18.94 1.09
C GLY A 24 -14.60 17.55 1.73
N ILE A 25 -13.60 16.69 1.54
CA ILE A 25 -13.56 15.35 2.12
C ILE A 25 -12.98 15.46 3.54
N SER A 26 -13.72 14.99 4.53
CA SER A 26 -13.22 14.89 5.91
C SER A 26 -12.32 13.67 6.06
N ALA A 27 -11.17 13.85 6.74
CA ALA A 27 -10.28 12.73 7.04
C ALA A 27 -11.02 11.65 7.85
N ASN A 28 -11.03 10.43 7.35
CA ASN A 28 -11.66 9.28 7.99
C ASN A 28 -10.80 8.02 7.80
N SER A 29 -11.14 6.95 8.52
CA SER A 29 -10.53 5.62 8.38
C SER A 29 -11.45 4.62 7.66
N SER A 30 -12.37 5.11 6.84
CA SER A 30 -13.30 4.28 6.09
C SER A 30 -12.57 3.33 5.15
N LYS A 31 -13.12 2.14 4.99
CA LYS A 31 -12.68 1.17 3.99
C LYS A 31 -13.31 1.41 2.61
N ASN A 32 -14.27 2.34 2.54
CA ASN A 32 -14.95 2.71 1.28
C ASN A 32 -14.07 3.66 0.46
N PRO A 33 -14.34 3.80 -0.86
CA PRO A 33 -13.71 4.80 -1.71
C PRO A 33 -13.92 6.24 -1.19
N ASP A 34 -12.97 7.15 -1.46
CA ASP A 34 -12.86 8.45 -0.81
C ASP A 34 -13.94 9.46 -1.23
N TYR A 35 -14.31 9.50 -2.53
CA TYR A 35 -15.17 10.54 -3.07
C TYR A 35 -16.22 10.00 -4.05
N LYS A 36 -17.49 9.98 -3.66
CA LYS A 36 -18.62 9.54 -4.50
C LYS A 36 -18.42 8.17 -5.17
N GLY A 37 -17.79 7.23 -4.46
CA GLY A 37 -17.48 5.90 -4.96
C GLY A 37 -16.17 5.81 -5.76
N ILE A 38 -15.40 6.89 -5.85
CA ILE A 38 -14.09 6.95 -6.51
C ILE A 38 -12.98 7.00 -5.46
N GLU A 39 -12.01 6.11 -5.57
CA GLU A 39 -10.79 6.14 -4.77
C GLU A 39 -9.83 7.20 -5.30
N LEU A 40 -9.24 7.99 -4.42
CA LEU A 40 -8.27 9.02 -4.75
C LEU A 40 -6.86 8.61 -4.31
N LYS A 41 -5.93 8.55 -5.22
CA LYS A 41 -4.52 8.28 -4.96
C LYS A 41 -3.65 9.40 -5.51
N THR A 42 -2.93 10.09 -4.64
CA THR A 42 -2.00 11.14 -5.07
C THR A 42 -0.57 10.65 -5.05
N LYS A 43 0.21 11.03 -6.04
CA LYS A 43 1.62 10.72 -6.14
C LYS A 43 2.43 11.91 -6.64
N ARG A 44 3.54 12.22 -5.98
CA ARG A 44 4.52 13.17 -6.53
C ARG A 44 5.16 12.57 -7.78
N VAL A 45 5.19 13.29 -8.88
CA VAL A 45 5.77 12.85 -10.17
C VAL A 45 7.22 12.36 -10.01
N SER A 46 7.98 12.96 -9.08
CA SER A 46 9.36 12.55 -8.77
C SER A 46 9.47 11.27 -7.94
N ALA A 47 8.38 10.76 -7.37
CA ALA A 47 8.43 9.58 -6.51
C ALA A 47 8.42 8.30 -7.34
N LYS A 48 9.43 7.44 -7.12
CA LYS A 48 9.55 6.11 -7.74
C LYS A 48 8.99 4.97 -6.87
N THR A 49 8.22 5.32 -5.83
CA THR A 49 7.68 4.35 -4.90
C THR A 49 6.39 3.72 -5.40
N ARG A 50 6.11 2.50 -4.97
CA ARG A 50 4.84 1.82 -5.23
C ARG A 50 3.68 2.57 -4.60
N SER A 51 2.54 2.58 -5.28
CA SER A 51 1.26 3.10 -4.78
C SER A 51 0.55 2.04 -3.95
N ASN A 52 -0.08 2.47 -2.86
CA ASN A 52 -0.87 1.57 -2.02
C ASN A 52 -2.22 1.27 -2.68
N LEU A 53 -2.51 -0.02 -2.90
CA LEU A 53 -3.82 -0.48 -3.33
C LEU A 53 -4.77 -0.47 -2.13
N PHE A 54 -4.50 -1.30 -1.16
CA PHE A 54 -5.29 -1.39 0.07
C PHE A 54 -4.45 -1.97 1.22
N SER A 55 -4.99 -1.93 2.43
CA SER A 55 -4.46 -2.64 3.58
C SER A 55 -5.40 -3.76 3.98
N GLN A 56 -4.85 -4.94 4.29
CA GLN A 56 -5.60 -6.05 4.83
C GLN A 56 -4.76 -6.81 5.85
N VAL A 57 -5.24 -6.84 7.09
CA VAL A 57 -4.64 -7.66 8.16
C VAL A 57 -4.76 -9.14 7.82
N PRO A 58 -3.78 -9.97 8.24
CA PRO A 58 -3.88 -11.42 8.06
C PRO A 58 -5.07 -12.03 8.82
N ASP A 59 -5.51 -13.20 8.40
CA ASP A 59 -6.37 -14.02 9.24
C ASP A 59 -5.55 -14.60 10.39
N TRP A 60 -5.67 -13.98 11.55
CA TRP A 60 -4.93 -14.38 12.75
C TRP A 60 -5.29 -15.78 13.23
N LYS A 61 -6.48 -16.31 12.91
CA LYS A 61 -6.90 -17.66 13.31
C LYS A 61 -6.18 -18.71 12.49
N LEU A 62 -6.01 -18.48 11.20
CA LEU A 62 -5.34 -19.40 10.28
C LEU A 62 -3.81 -19.16 10.22
N SER A 63 -3.34 -17.96 10.55
CA SER A 63 -1.90 -17.62 10.61
C SER A 63 -1.15 -18.44 11.66
N SER A 64 0.15 -18.72 11.40
CA SER A 64 1.05 -19.29 12.41
C SER A 64 1.33 -18.31 13.53
N CYS A 65 1.61 -17.05 13.21
CA CYS A 65 1.65 -15.97 14.18
C CYS A 65 0.24 -15.44 14.44
N LYS A 66 -0.18 -15.40 15.68
CA LYS A 66 -1.56 -15.04 16.07
C LYS A 66 -1.74 -13.54 16.34
N SER A 67 -0.69 -12.76 16.24
CA SER A 67 -0.70 -11.31 16.48
C SER A 67 0.48 -10.61 15.81
N GLY A 68 0.40 -9.28 15.66
CA GLY A 68 1.53 -8.46 15.23
C GLY A 68 2.74 -8.55 16.16
N LEU A 69 2.53 -8.79 17.46
CA LEU A 69 3.61 -8.99 18.40
C LEU A 69 4.38 -10.30 18.13
N GLU A 70 3.66 -11.38 17.84
CA GLU A 70 4.29 -12.65 17.48
C GLU A 70 5.06 -12.54 16.16
N VAL A 71 4.53 -11.79 15.17
CA VAL A 71 5.25 -11.48 13.94
C VAL A 71 6.55 -10.72 14.24
N LEU A 72 6.48 -9.66 15.06
CA LEU A 72 7.67 -8.88 15.45
C LEU A 72 8.71 -9.74 16.20
N ASN A 73 8.28 -10.56 17.15
CA ASN A 73 9.19 -11.43 17.89
C ASN A 73 9.87 -12.49 17.03
N ARG A 74 9.21 -12.91 15.93
CA ARG A 74 9.71 -13.97 15.07
C ARG A 74 10.62 -13.47 13.96
N VAL A 75 10.26 -12.35 13.32
CA VAL A 75 10.92 -11.87 12.08
C VAL A 75 11.26 -10.38 12.13
N GLY A 76 11.02 -9.72 13.25
CA GLY A 76 11.39 -8.32 13.47
C GLY A 76 12.88 -8.13 13.66
N TYR A 77 13.31 -6.89 13.56
CA TYR A 77 14.68 -6.44 13.80
C TYR A 77 14.73 -5.26 14.76
N LEU A 78 15.88 -5.05 15.40
CA LEU A 78 16.10 -3.88 16.24
C LEU A 78 16.34 -2.64 15.36
N ASP A 79 15.39 -1.71 15.35
CA ASP A 79 15.57 -0.34 14.80
C ASP A 79 16.48 0.42 15.77
N GLN A 80 17.79 0.43 15.50
CA GLN A 80 18.78 1.06 16.38
C GLN A 80 18.56 2.56 16.54
N ALA A 81 18.09 3.25 15.49
CA ALA A 81 17.87 4.70 15.53
C ALA A 81 16.74 5.10 16.49
N ARG A 82 15.77 4.21 16.71
CA ARG A 82 14.63 4.43 17.60
C ARG A 82 14.62 3.51 18.82
N ASN A 83 15.64 2.66 18.94
CA ASN A 83 15.80 1.67 20.01
C ASN A 83 14.51 0.86 20.27
N ARG A 84 13.96 0.27 19.21
CA ARG A 84 12.72 -0.49 19.30
C ARG A 84 12.69 -1.67 18.31
N LEU A 85 11.94 -2.72 18.67
CA LEU A 85 11.67 -3.82 17.75
C LEU A 85 10.73 -3.33 16.64
N ALA A 86 11.07 -3.57 15.39
CA ALA A 86 10.34 -3.10 14.22
C ALA A 86 10.35 -4.12 13.06
N LEU A 87 9.38 -3.97 12.16
CA LEU A 87 9.33 -4.70 10.90
C LEU A 87 8.78 -3.75 9.82
N TYR A 88 9.69 -3.06 9.14
CA TYR A 88 9.40 -2.20 7.99
C TYR A 88 10.08 -2.81 6.78
N VAL A 89 9.41 -3.75 6.13
CA VAL A 89 9.98 -4.53 5.01
C VAL A 89 8.94 -4.77 3.94
N THR A 90 9.41 -4.79 2.69
CA THR A 90 8.59 -5.23 1.55
C THR A 90 8.73 -6.75 1.41
N VAL A 91 7.60 -7.42 1.20
CA VAL A 91 7.49 -8.85 0.90
C VAL A 91 7.01 -9.02 -0.53
N SER A 92 7.69 -9.89 -1.26
CA SER A 92 7.40 -10.29 -2.64
C SER A 92 7.48 -11.82 -2.74
N SER A 93 7.43 -12.42 -3.94
CA SER A 93 7.56 -13.87 -4.09
C SER A 93 8.99 -14.41 -3.84
N THR A 94 9.96 -13.50 -3.66
CA THR A 94 11.34 -13.88 -3.33
C THR A 94 11.72 -13.46 -1.91
N PRO A 95 12.51 -14.27 -1.17
CA PRO A 95 12.92 -13.94 0.18
C PRO A 95 13.65 -12.59 0.26
N ASN A 96 13.19 -11.70 1.13
CA ASN A 96 13.86 -10.45 1.43
C ASN A 96 14.99 -10.64 2.47
N GLN A 97 15.61 -9.55 2.93
CA GLN A 97 16.70 -9.59 3.92
C GLN A 97 16.31 -10.23 5.26
N GLN A 98 15.00 -10.21 5.62
CA GLN A 98 14.47 -10.87 6.80
C GLN A 98 14.03 -12.32 6.51
N GLY A 99 14.28 -12.83 5.30
CA GLY A 99 13.86 -14.15 4.85
C GLY A 99 12.36 -14.26 4.55
N LEU A 100 11.63 -13.15 4.56
CA LEU A 100 10.19 -13.14 4.28
C LEU A 100 9.92 -13.13 2.78
N PHE A 101 8.97 -13.97 2.36
CA PHE A 101 8.47 -14.03 0.98
C PHE A 101 7.04 -14.53 0.92
N PHE A 102 6.38 -14.33 -0.21
CA PHE A 102 5.03 -14.84 -0.46
C PHE A 102 5.05 -16.21 -1.13
N LYS A 103 4.05 -17.03 -0.75
CA LYS A 103 3.60 -18.20 -1.48
C LYS A 103 2.10 -18.00 -1.79
N VAL A 104 1.74 -18.02 -3.06
CA VAL A 104 0.36 -18.05 -3.53
C VAL A 104 -0.06 -19.50 -3.71
N ASP A 105 -1.29 -19.83 -3.40
CA ASP A 105 -1.92 -21.11 -3.63
C ASP A 105 -3.31 -20.85 -4.20
N GLU A 106 -3.41 -20.88 -5.53
CA GLU A 106 -4.67 -20.58 -6.24
C GLU A 106 -5.69 -21.74 -6.08
N GLU A 107 -5.23 -22.97 -5.87
CA GLU A 107 -6.11 -24.12 -5.67
C GLU A 107 -6.80 -24.07 -4.31
N GLU A 108 -6.07 -23.68 -3.29
CA GLU A 108 -6.56 -23.52 -1.91
C GLU A 108 -6.99 -22.08 -1.59
N PHE A 109 -7.03 -21.20 -2.59
CA PHE A 109 -7.45 -19.79 -2.48
C PHE A 109 -6.76 -19.04 -1.35
N ASN A 110 -5.43 -19.22 -1.18
CA ASN A 110 -4.71 -18.56 -0.11
C ASN A 110 -3.42 -17.89 -0.53
N LEU A 111 -3.05 -16.86 0.24
CA LEU A 111 -1.76 -16.19 0.21
C LEU A 111 -1.12 -16.35 1.58
N GLN A 112 0.12 -16.85 1.60
CA GLN A 112 0.89 -16.98 2.83
C GLN A 112 2.17 -16.15 2.76
N SER A 113 2.48 -15.42 3.82
CA SER A 113 3.86 -14.99 4.02
C SER A 113 4.64 -16.12 4.68
N MET A 114 5.76 -16.46 4.08
CA MET A 114 6.67 -17.50 4.51
C MET A 114 7.95 -16.87 5.06
N HIS A 115 8.63 -17.57 5.95
CA HIS A 115 9.95 -17.20 6.43
C HIS A 115 10.95 -18.31 6.17
N LYS A 116 12.04 -17.94 5.49
CA LYS A 116 13.22 -18.78 5.30
C LYS A 116 14.28 -18.35 6.31
N SER A 117 14.53 -19.19 7.30
CA SER A 117 15.57 -18.97 8.32
C SER A 117 16.98 -19.16 7.77
N SER A 118 17.99 -18.75 8.53
CA SER A 118 19.40 -18.83 8.11
C SER A 118 19.91 -20.26 7.88
N ASP A 119 19.30 -21.26 8.51
CA ASP A 119 19.54 -22.68 8.28
C ASP A 119 18.80 -23.25 7.05
N GLY A 120 18.06 -22.39 6.33
CA GLY A 120 17.31 -22.76 5.12
C GLY A 120 15.91 -23.32 5.38
N LYS A 121 15.47 -23.49 6.64
CA LYS A 121 14.14 -23.97 6.97
C LYS A 121 13.08 -22.96 6.58
N ILE A 122 12.05 -23.43 5.87
CA ILE A 122 10.90 -22.62 5.47
C ILE A 122 9.70 -22.92 6.36
N SER A 123 9.02 -21.88 6.82
CA SER A 123 7.84 -22.02 7.67
C SER A 123 6.86 -20.85 7.48
N PRO A 124 5.53 -21.08 7.57
CA PRO A 124 4.53 -20.05 7.39
C PRO A 124 4.56 -19.03 8.55
N VAL A 125 4.24 -17.77 8.24
CA VAL A 125 4.12 -16.66 9.21
C VAL A 125 2.67 -16.21 9.30
N ASN A 126 2.14 -15.66 8.21
CA ASN A 126 0.76 -15.20 8.14
C ASN A 126 0.01 -15.77 6.95
N TYR A 127 -1.31 -15.74 7.06
CA TYR A 127 -2.27 -16.25 6.09
C TYR A 127 -3.28 -15.16 5.73
N TRP A 128 -3.65 -15.09 4.45
CA TRP A 128 -4.78 -14.34 3.93
C TRP A 128 -5.61 -15.22 3.02
N ASP A 129 -6.91 -15.09 3.11
CA ASP A 129 -7.84 -15.61 2.12
C ASP A 129 -7.69 -14.78 0.83
N LEU A 130 -7.38 -15.44 -0.29
CA LEU A 130 -7.11 -14.78 -1.56
C LEU A 130 -8.37 -14.16 -2.16
N GLU A 131 -9.52 -14.79 -2.01
CA GLU A 131 -10.80 -14.25 -2.47
C GLU A 131 -11.17 -12.98 -1.70
N LEU A 132 -10.95 -12.94 -0.38
CA LEU A 132 -11.13 -11.72 0.40
C LEU A 132 -10.21 -10.59 -0.08
N LEU A 133 -8.97 -10.88 -0.47
CA LEU A 133 -8.07 -9.87 -1.04
C LEU A 133 -8.56 -9.37 -2.39
N LYS A 134 -9.06 -10.26 -3.27
CA LYS A 134 -9.68 -9.91 -4.56
C LYS A 134 -10.92 -9.04 -4.36
N GLU A 135 -11.81 -9.41 -3.45
CA GLU A 135 -12.98 -8.60 -3.09
C GLU A 135 -12.61 -7.20 -2.59
N ARG A 136 -11.57 -7.11 -1.75
CA ARG A 136 -11.04 -5.82 -1.27
C ARG A 136 -10.53 -4.96 -2.40
N LEU A 137 -9.80 -5.54 -3.36
CA LEU A 137 -9.33 -4.86 -4.56
C LEU A 137 -10.49 -4.32 -5.39
N LEU A 138 -11.47 -5.17 -5.69
CA LEU A 138 -12.67 -4.81 -6.47
C LEU A 138 -13.47 -3.69 -5.80
N HIS A 139 -13.69 -3.79 -4.49
CA HIS A 139 -14.45 -2.79 -3.74
C HIS A 139 -13.71 -1.44 -3.69
N LYS A 140 -12.40 -1.46 -3.35
CA LYS A 140 -11.62 -0.22 -3.15
C LYS A 140 -11.32 0.48 -4.47
N HIS A 141 -11.11 -0.29 -5.53
CA HIS A 141 -10.67 0.20 -6.84
C HIS A 141 -11.71 -0.01 -7.95
N ALA A 142 -13.00 -0.10 -7.59
CA ALA A 142 -14.07 -0.11 -8.60
C ALA A 142 -13.91 1.04 -9.60
N GLU A 143 -13.52 2.20 -9.10
CA GLU A 143 -13.11 3.37 -9.88
C GLU A 143 -12.03 4.14 -9.12
N THR A 144 -10.92 4.52 -9.79
CA THR A 144 -9.79 5.18 -9.11
C THR A 144 -9.20 6.29 -9.97
N PHE A 145 -8.94 7.41 -9.33
CA PHE A 145 -8.13 8.51 -9.86
C PHE A 145 -6.74 8.48 -9.24
N TRP A 146 -5.73 8.16 -10.08
CA TRP A 146 -4.31 8.28 -9.74
C TRP A 146 -3.84 9.65 -10.17
N ILE A 147 -3.55 10.52 -9.20
CA ILE A 147 -3.37 11.95 -9.43
C ILE A 147 -1.90 12.30 -9.35
N ASP A 148 -1.34 12.79 -10.44
CA ASP A 148 0.04 13.26 -10.55
C ASP A 148 0.18 14.63 -9.93
N VAL A 149 1.21 14.80 -9.09
CA VAL A 149 1.44 16.03 -8.34
C VAL A 149 2.86 16.53 -8.54
N LYS A 150 3.00 17.73 -9.09
CA LYS A 150 4.26 18.49 -9.12
C LYS A 150 4.39 19.27 -7.82
N LYS A 151 5.60 19.25 -7.25
CA LYS A 151 5.93 19.95 -6.00
C LYS A 151 6.88 21.09 -6.28
N LYS A 152 6.67 22.23 -5.61
CA LYS A 152 7.67 23.30 -5.45
C LYS A 152 7.68 23.79 -4.02
N VAL A 153 8.79 24.41 -3.60
CA VAL A 153 8.91 25.06 -2.30
C VAL A 153 8.98 26.57 -2.52
N ILE A 154 8.12 27.31 -1.84
CA ILE A 154 8.09 28.78 -1.86
C ILE A 154 8.21 29.25 -0.40
N ASN A 155 9.21 30.05 -0.09
CA ASN A 155 9.47 30.55 1.28
C ASN A 155 9.49 29.41 2.34
N GLY A 156 10.08 28.25 2.01
CA GLY A 156 10.17 27.10 2.92
C GLY A 156 8.89 26.27 3.05
N ILE A 157 7.82 26.62 2.34
CA ILE A 157 6.53 25.93 2.38
C ILE A 157 6.31 25.15 1.08
N GLU A 158 5.88 23.88 1.21
CA GLU A 158 5.54 23.06 0.04
C GLU A 158 4.24 23.53 -0.62
N HIS A 159 4.26 23.57 -1.96
CA HIS A 159 3.10 23.85 -2.80
C HIS A 159 2.94 22.76 -3.82
N PHE A 160 1.70 22.39 -4.11
CA PHE A 160 1.33 21.29 -4.99
C PHE A 160 0.56 21.77 -6.22
N LEU A 161 0.93 21.28 -7.39
CA LEU A 161 0.16 21.39 -8.63
C LEU A 161 -0.31 19.99 -9.01
N TYR A 162 -1.62 19.76 -8.95
CA TYR A 162 -2.26 18.54 -9.43
C TYR A 162 -2.31 18.62 -10.95
N SER A 163 -1.42 17.88 -11.61
CA SER A 163 -1.09 18.10 -13.02
C SER A 163 -1.68 17.09 -13.99
N GLY A 164 -2.08 15.92 -13.51
CA GLY A 164 -2.65 14.87 -14.35
C GLY A 164 -3.46 13.88 -13.56
N VAL A 165 -4.31 13.13 -14.26
CA VAL A 165 -5.07 12.01 -13.68
C VAL A 165 -4.96 10.83 -14.61
N THR A 166 -4.56 9.68 -14.09
CA THR A 166 -4.75 8.37 -14.69
C THR A 166 -6.01 7.76 -14.08
N HIS A 167 -7.03 7.51 -14.88
CA HIS A 167 -8.31 6.99 -14.47
C HIS A 167 -8.40 5.51 -14.81
N THR A 168 -8.55 4.66 -13.78
CA THR A 168 -8.74 3.22 -13.90
C THR A 168 -10.11 2.80 -13.37
N LYS A 169 -10.65 1.72 -13.92
CA LYS A 169 -11.90 1.09 -13.49
C LYS A 169 -11.76 -0.43 -13.47
N SER A 170 -12.56 -1.07 -12.62
CA SER A 170 -12.80 -2.52 -12.64
C SER A 170 -11.50 -3.33 -12.75
N PRO A 171 -10.70 -3.43 -11.70
CA PRO A 171 -9.48 -4.23 -11.72
C PRO A 171 -9.80 -5.68 -12.09
N ILE A 172 -8.88 -6.34 -12.79
CA ILE A 172 -8.99 -7.74 -13.18
C ILE A 172 -8.51 -8.58 -11.99
N ALA A 173 -9.43 -8.92 -11.09
CA ALA A 173 -9.11 -9.51 -9.79
C ALA A 173 -8.39 -10.86 -9.91
N ASP A 174 -8.65 -11.64 -10.97
CA ASP A 174 -7.99 -12.93 -11.22
C ASP A 174 -6.49 -12.79 -11.50
N TYR A 175 -6.02 -11.59 -11.86
CA TYR A 175 -4.59 -11.33 -12.02
C TYR A 175 -3.87 -11.04 -10.70
N PHE A 176 -4.60 -10.90 -9.57
CA PHE A 176 -4.01 -10.48 -8.30
C PHE A 176 -2.96 -11.49 -7.79
N GLY A 177 -3.27 -12.78 -7.76
CA GLY A 177 -2.34 -13.84 -7.38
C GLY A 177 -1.12 -13.93 -8.31
N PRO A 178 -1.31 -14.09 -9.64
CA PRO A 178 -0.22 -14.08 -10.61
C PRO A 178 0.66 -12.84 -10.56
N LEU A 179 0.12 -11.66 -10.27
CA LEU A 179 0.90 -10.42 -10.12
C LEU A 179 1.70 -10.37 -8.81
N ILE A 180 1.29 -11.07 -7.76
CA ILE A 180 2.11 -11.29 -6.57
C ILE A 180 3.28 -12.24 -6.90
N GLU A 181 3.01 -13.34 -7.57
CA GLU A 181 4.04 -14.32 -7.96
C GLU A 181 5.12 -13.71 -8.85
N SER A 182 4.72 -12.81 -9.76
CA SER A 182 5.64 -12.09 -10.66
C SER A 182 6.31 -10.86 -10.03
N ASN A 183 6.11 -10.59 -8.74
CA ASN A 183 6.65 -9.43 -7.99
C ASN A 183 6.14 -8.05 -8.45
N VAL A 184 5.08 -8.00 -9.23
CA VAL A 184 4.39 -6.76 -9.63
C VAL A 184 3.63 -6.18 -8.44
N ILE A 185 2.84 -7.01 -7.76
CA ILE A 185 2.20 -6.65 -6.49
C ILE A 185 3.07 -7.15 -5.34
N THR A 186 3.35 -6.26 -4.39
CA THR A 186 4.09 -6.56 -3.17
C THR A 186 3.29 -6.08 -1.96
N MET A 187 3.71 -6.47 -0.75
CA MET A 187 3.12 -5.96 0.48
C MET A 187 4.20 -5.47 1.43
N ASP A 188 3.94 -4.35 2.10
CA ASP A 188 4.79 -3.87 3.19
C ASP A 188 4.20 -4.28 4.54
N TYR A 189 5.03 -4.93 5.37
CA TYR A 189 4.84 -4.91 6.82
C TYR A 189 5.26 -3.53 7.34
N THR A 190 4.41 -2.94 8.19
CA THR A 190 4.68 -1.62 8.79
C THR A 190 4.38 -1.63 10.28
N LEU A 191 5.13 -2.47 11.01
CA LEU A 191 4.92 -2.77 12.43
C LEU A 191 6.07 -2.27 13.30
N HIS A 192 5.76 -1.87 14.53
CA HIS A 192 6.78 -1.69 15.57
C HIS A 192 6.21 -1.88 16.97
N LEU A 193 7.07 -2.19 17.92
CA LEU A 193 6.75 -2.28 19.33
C LEU A 193 6.85 -0.88 19.95
N LYS A 194 5.81 -0.45 20.66
CA LYS A 194 5.81 0.78 21.47
C LYS A 194 6.46 0.53 22.83
N GLU A 195 6.88 1.58 23.51
CA GLU A 195 7.35 1.55 24.89
C GLU A 195 6.32 0.92 25.86
N SER A 196 5.04 1.08 25.56
CA SER A 196 3.94 0.46 26.32
C SER A 196 3.85 -1.07 26.17
N GLY A 197 4.70 -1.70 25.37
CA GLY A 197 4.64 -3.14 25.04
C GLY A 197 3.58 -3.51 24.00
N MET A 198 2.78 -2.55 23.52
CA MET A 198 1.78 -2.79 22.48
C MET A 198 2.40 -2.65 21.09
N THR A 199 1.97 -3.49 20.16
CA THR A 199 2.33 -3.34 18.76
C THR A 199 1.59 -2.16 18.12
N ARG A 200 2.31 -1.26 17.43
CA ARG A 200 1.74 -0.30 16.51
C ARG A 200 1.76 -0.91 15.12
N ASP A 201 0.58 -1.05 14.56
CA ASP A 201 0.35 -1.46 13.18
C ASP A 201 -0.03 -0.22 12.35
N HIS A 202 0.72 0.03 11.27
CA HIS A 202 0.39 1.05 10.26
C HIS A 202 -0.20 0.42 8.99
N GLY A 203 -0.39 -0.89 8.99
CA GLY A 203 -1.02 -1.67 7.92
C GLY A 203 -0.12 -2.75 7.32
N TYR A 204 -0.80 -3.69 6.68
CA TYR A 204 -0.26 -4.70 5.77
C TYR A 204 -0.63 -4.21 4.38
N LEU A 205 0.28 -3.45 3.75
CA LEU A 205 -0.02 -2.57 2.63
C LEU A 205 0.30 -3.25 1.30
N PHE A 206 -0.72 -3.72 0.58
CA PHE A 206 -0.55 -4.24 -0.78
C PHE A 206 -0.34 -3.09 -1.76
N LYS A 207 0.69 -3.20 -2.61
CA LYS A 207 1.21 -2.09 -3.42
C LYS A 207 1.56 -2.52 -4.84
N ILE A 208 1.42 -1.58 -5.78
CA ILE A 208 1.79 -1.72 -7.19
C ILE A 208 2.58 -0.50 -7.67
N LEU A 209 3.47 -0.66 -8.65
CA LEU A 209 4.09 0.48 -9.33
C LEU A 209 3.08 1.16 -10.27
N PRO A 210 3.10 2.50 -10.40
CA PRO A 210 2.20 3.20 -11.32
C PRO A 210 2.35 2.79 -12.79
N GLU A 211 3.54 2.42 -13.21
CA GLU A 211 3.82 1.88 -14.54
C GLU A 211 3.20 0.50 -14.80
N ASP A 212 2.89 -0.26 -13.74
CA ASP A 212 2.32 -1.60 -13.81
C ASP A 212 0.79 -1.62 -13.70
N LEU A 213 0.14 -0.46 -13.59
CA LEU A 213 -1.34 -0.39 -13.45
C LEU A 213 -2.07 -1.08 -14.60
N GLU A 214 -1.52 -1.03 -15.83
CA GLU A 214 -2.11 -1.66 -17.02
C GLU A 214 -2.05 -3.20 -16.98
N LEU A 215 -1.27 -3.78 -16.04
CA LEU A 215 -1.27 -5.23 -15.79
C LEU A 215 -2.43 -5.67 -14.89
N LEU A 216 -2.97 -4.76 -14.07
CA LEU A 216 -4.04 -5.04 -13.12
C LEU A 216 -5.39 -4.48 -13.57
N PHE A 217 -5.40 -3.42 -14.36
CA PHE A 217 -6.60 -2.72 -14.81
C PHE A 217 -6.73 -2.76 -16.33
N PRO A 218 -7.96 -2.70 -16.89
CA PRO A 218 -8.15 -2.39 -18.29
C PRO A 218 -7.45 -1.08 -18.67
N PRO A 219 -7.20 -0.82 -19.98
CA PRO A 219 -6.50 0.37 -20.43
C PRO A 219 -7.04 1.66 -19.80
N PRO A 220 -6.19 2.44 -19.09
CA PRO A 220 -6.63 3.62 -18.36
C PRO A 220 -6.86 4.81 -19.30
N VAL A 221 -7.71 5.74 -18.87
CA VAL A 221 -7.86 7.05 -19.51
C VAL A 221 -6.98 8.07 -18.77
N LYS A 222 -6.19 8.84 -19.54
CA LYS A 222 -5.28 9.86 -18.99
C LYS A 222 -5.81 11.26 -19.29
N TYR A 223 -5.79 12.12 -18.27
CA TYR A 223 -6.22 13.52 -18.37
C TYR A 223 -5.07 14.43 -17.96
N ASP A 224 -4.76 15.43 -18.78
CA ASP A 224 -3.87 16.54 -18.42
C ASP A 224 -4.72 17.64 -17.75
N LEU A 225 -4.40 17.99 -16.52
CA LEU A 225 -5.08 19.06 -15.76
C LEU A 225 -4.39 20.43 -15.92
N THR A 226 -3.29 20.51 -16.68
CA THR A 226 -2.54 21.76 -16.88
C THR A 226 -2.96 22.52 -18.12
N THR A 227 -3.57 21.85 -19.09
CA THR A 227 -4.18 22.48 -20.26
C THR A 227 -5.57 23.02 -19.91
N ASN A 228 -5.81 24.28 -20.25
CA ASN A 228 -7.13 24.93 -20.16
C ASN A 228 -8.03 24.48 -21.29
#